data_823338a488bb1e48cb7d6561c4d49faa
#
_entry.id   823338a488bb1e48cb7d6561c4d49faa
#
_cell.length_a   1.000
_cell.length_b   1.000
_cell.length_c   1.000
_cell.angle_alpha   90.00
_cell.angle_beta   90.00
_cell.angle_gamma   90.00
#
_symmetry.space_group_name_H-M   'P 1'
#
loop_
_entity.id
_entity.type
_entity.pdbx_description
1 polymer ?
#
loop_
_entity_poly.entity_id
_entity_poly.type
_entity_poly.pdbx_seq_one_letter_code
_entity_poly.pdbx_strand_id
1 'polypeptide(L)'
;MKIRIHHVAIKTNDLDWYVDFFQRVLGMTIDKTRGESPCRQIWLYEGIQLIETEELEALQNASLYDHFSLGVDEDPEAVAKIAIDHGCSSVEGKGAHWFALPNGVQVELKPYR
;
A
#
# COMPACT_ATOMS: atom_id res chain seq x y z
N MET A 1 -15.74 11.36 21.64
CA MET A 1 -15.01 10.09 21.52
C MET A 1 -13.74 10.30 20.70
N LYS A 2 -12.70 9.55 21.00
CA LYS A 2 -11.48 9.57 20.18
C LYS A 2 -11.64 8.54 19.06
N ILE A 3 -11.30 8.92 17.83
CA ILE A 3 -11.47 8.04 16.69
C ILE A 3 -10.32 8.23 15.71
N ARG A 4 -9.91 7.12 15.09
CA ARG A 4 -8.88 7.15 14.05
C ARG A 4 -9.11 5.98 13.12
N ILE A 5 -8.51 6.04 11.94
CA ILE A 5 -8.53 4.92 11.04
C ILE A 5 -7.64 3.81 11.64
N HIS A 6 -8.19 2.60 11.72
CA HIS A 6 -7.45 1.47 12.27
C HIS A 6 -6.57 0.83 11.20
N HIS A 7 -7.11 0.58 10.04
CA HIS A 7 -6.33 0.03 8.94
C HIS A 7 -7.03 0.25 7.60
N VAL A 8 -6.27 0.09 6.54
CA VAL A 8 -6.74 0.09 5.15
C VAL A 8 -6.44 -1.28 4.58
N ALA A 9 -7.42 -1.91 3.96
CA ALA A 9 -7.26 -3.25 3.41
C ALA A 9 -7.04 -3.18 1.90
N ILE A 10 -6.01 -3.86 1.42
CA ILE A 10 -5.61 -3.90 0.01
C ILE A 10 -5.62 -5.34 -0.45
N LYS A 11 -6.33 -5.61 -1.55
CA LYS A 11 -6.33 -6.94 -2.16
C LYS A 11 -5.22 -7.03 -3.18
N THR A 12 -4.58 -8.19 -3.25
CA THR A 12 -3.52 -8.44 -4.23
C THR A 12 -3.47 -9.91 -4.60
N ASN A 13 -3.05 -10.20 -5.83
CA ASN A 13 -2.76 -11.58 -6.23
C ASN A 13 -1.27 -11.88 -6.15
N ASP A 14 -0.48 -11.00 -5.57
CA ASP A 14 0.96 -11.19 -5.39
C ASP A 14 1.36 -10.76 -3.98
N LEU A 15 0.82 -11.47 -3.00
CA LEU A 15 1.00 -11.09 -1.61
C LEU A 15 2.46 -10.99 -1.21
N ASP A 16 3.30 -11.93 -1.66
CA ASP A 16 4.70 -11.94 -1.27
C ASP A 16 5.43 -10.69 -1.73
N TRP A 17 5.14 -10.21 -2.94
CA TRP A 17 5.72 -8.97 -3.42
C TRP A 17 5.27 -7.78 -2.56
N TYR A 18 3.97 -7.74 -2.22
CA TYR A 18 3.43 -6.64 -1.43
C TYR A 18 4.02 -6.60 -0.03
N VAL A 19 4.15 -7.76 0.60
CA VAL A 19 4.77 -7.84 1.93
C VAL A 19 6.21 -7.35 1.86
N ASP A 20 6.95 -7.83 0.89
CA ASP A 20 8.35 -7.43 0.72
C ASP A 20 8.46 -5.91 0.49
N PHE A 21 7.61 -5.37 -0.36
CA PHE A 21 7.61 -3.93 -0.66
C PHE A 21 7.34 -3.11 0.60
N PHE A 22 6.27 -3.43 1.31
CA PHE A 22 5.91 -2.64 2.49
C PHE A 22 6.97 -2.74 3.59
N GLN A 23 7.60 -3.89 3.73
CA GLN A 23 8.67 -4.05 4.72
C GLN A 23 9.96 -3.39 4.26
N ARG A 24 10.39 -3.69 3.06
CA ARG A 24 11.72 -3.31 2.59
C ARG A 24 11.80 -1.85 2.18
N VAL A 25 10.80 -1.37 1.47
CA VAL A 25 10.80 0.01 0.97
C VAL A 25 10.25 0.98 2.01
N LEU A 26 9.13 0.62 2.65
CA LEU A 26 8.45 1.54 3.56
C LEU A 26 8.73 1.27 5.03
N GLY A 27 9.49 0.22 5.33
CA GLY A 27 9.89 -0.06 6.71
C GLY A 27 8.77 -0.50 7.63
N MET A 28 7.68 -1.01 7.07
CA MET A 28 6.57 -1.49 7.88
C MET A 28 6.85 -2.86 8.48
N THR A 29 6.16 -3.19 9.56
CA THR A 29 6.40 -4.39 10.34
C THR A 29 5.16 -5.26 10.40
N ILE A 30 5.33 -6.57 10.19
CA ILE A 30 4.21 -7.51 10.29
C ILE A 30 3.76 -7.60 11.74
N ASP A 31 2.46 -7.40 11.95
CA ASP A 31 1.82 -7.57 13.25
C ASP A 31 1.31 -9.01 13.40
N LYS A 32 0.52 -9.48 12.43
CA LYS A 32 -0.04 -10.82 12.49
C LYS A 32 -0.39 -11.32 11.09
N THR A 33 -0.52 -12.64 10.99
CA THR A 33 -0.90 -13.31 9.76
C THR A 33 -2.04 -14.26 10.04
N ARG A 34 -2.84 -14.56 9.01
CA ARG A 34 -3.97 -15.47 9.13
C ARG A 34 -4.18 -16.18 7.80
N GLY A 35 -4.58 -17.45 7.90
CA GLY A 35 -4.97 -18.22 6.72
C GLY A 35 -3.79 -18.78 5.95
N GLU A 36 -4.12 -19.48 4.89
CA GLU A 36 -3.15 -20.13 4.02
C GLU A 36 -3.43 -19.74 2.57
N SER A 37 -2.39 -19.82 1.72
CA SER A 37 -2.55 -19.56 0.31
C SER A 37 -3.64 -20.45 -0.28
N PRO A 38 -4.55 -19.93 -1.11
CA PRO A 38 -4.51 -18.61 -1.76
C PRO A 38 -5.30 -17.53 -1.02
N CYS A 39 -5.54 -17.68 0.27
CA CYS A 39 -6.40 -16.78 1.03
C CYS A 39 -5.71 -16.22 2.27
N ARG A 40 -4.41 -15.96 2.17
CA ARG A 40 -3.66 -15.40 3.30
C ARG A 40 -4.04 -13.94 3.55
N GLN A 41 -3.97 -13.53 4.81
CA GLN A 41 -4.14 -12.13 5.21
C GLN A 41 -2.98 -11.76 6.12
N ILE A 42 -2.43 -10.56 5.91
CA ILE A 42 -1.30 -10.06 6.68
C ILE A 42 -1.62 -8.65 7.13
N TRP A 43 -1.47 -8.40 8.43
CA TRP A 43 -1.65 -7.06 9.01
C TRP A 43 -0.30 -6.48 9.36
N LEU A 44 -0.10 -5.24 8.96
CA LEU A 44 1.10 -4.48 9.30
C LEU A 44 0.75 -3.50 10.40
N TYR A 45 1.67 -3.32 11.35
CA TYR A 45 1.43 -2.44 12.50
C TYR A 45 1.03 -1.04 12.11
N GLU A 46 1.53 -0.56 10.97
CA GLU A 46 1.33 0.82 10.56
C GLU A 46 -0.03 1.07 9.94
N GLY A 47 -0.89 0.06 9.88
CA GLY A 47 -2.27 0.27 9.47
C GLY A 47 -2.64 -0.25 8.09
N ILE A 48 -1.85 -1.13 7.53
CA ILE A 48 -2.17 -1.78 6.26
C ILE A 48 -2.50 -3.24 6.52
N GLN A 49 -3.60 -3.70 5.89
CA GLN A 49 -3.94 -5.12 5.85
C GLN A 49 -3.83 -5.55 4.39
N LEU A 50 -3.09 -6.62 4.14
CA LEU A 50 -2.94 -7.19 2.80
C LEU A 50 -3.76 -8.47 2.71
N ILE A 51 -4.58 -8.58 1.69
CA ILE A 51 -5.50 -9.71 1.51
C ILE A 51 -5.16 -10.39 0.19
N GLU A 52 -4.75 -11.65 0.27
CA GLU A 52 -4.45 -12.43 -0.91
C GLU A 52 -5.74 -12.87 -1.60
N THR A 53 -5.80 -12.69 -2.92
CA THR A 53 -6.94 -13.12 -3.72
C THR A 53 -6.46 -13.52 -5.11
N GLU A 54 -7.15 -14.47 -5.71
CA GLU A 54 -6.89 -14.82 -7.10
C GLU A 54 -7.72 -13.98 -8.06
N GLU A 55 -8.73 -13.30 -7.55
CA GLU A 55 -9.65 -12.51 -8.36
C GLU A 55 -9.30 -11.04 -8.27
N LEU A 56 -8.85 -10.46 -9.39
CA LEU A 56 -8.46 -9.06 -9.47
C LEU A 56 -9.38 -8.19 -10.29
N GLU A 57 -10.41 -8.74 -10.90
CA GLU A 57 -11.29 -7.96 -11.76
C GLU A 57 -11.91 -6.76 -11.03
N ALA A 58 -12.13 -6.89 -9.74
CA ALA A 58 -12.68 -5.79 -8.95
C ALA A 58 -11.74 -4.59 -8.90
N LEU A 59 -10.46 -4.79 -9.14
CA LEU A 59 -9.48 -3.71 -9.06
C LEU A 59 -9.50 -2.80 -10.28
N GLN A 60 -10.16 -3.22 -11.35
CA GLN A 60 -10.24 -2.43 -12.56
C GLN A 60 -11.47 -1.55 -12.59
N ASN A 61 -12.40 -1.79 -11.70
CA ASN A 61 -13.62 -1.01 -11.67
C ASN A 61 -13.44 0.23 -10.84
N ALA A 62 -14.08 1.29 -11.26
CA ALA A 62 -14.05 2.53 -10.52
C ALA A 62 -14.48 2.28 -9.09
N SER A 63 -13.61 2.60 -8.18
CA SER A 63 -13.89 2.51 -6.77
C SER A 63 -14.30 3.89 -6.27
N LEU A 64 -15.14 3.92 -5.25
CA LEU A 64 -15.40 5.16 -4.54
C LEU A 64 -14.18 5.60 -3.74
N TYR A 65 -13.17 4.79 -3.73
CA TYR A 65 -11.95 4.95 -3.00
C TYR A 65 -10.88 5.51 -3.94
N ASP A 66 -10.42 6.72 -3.68
CA ASP A 66 -9.50 7.41 -4.56
C ASP A 66 -8.03 7.07 -4.26
N HIS A 67 -7.62 7.26 -3.04
CA HIS A 67 -6.24 6.98 -2.62
C HIS A 67 -6.18 6.99 -1.09
N PHE A 68 -5.03 6.62 -0.57
CA PHE A 68 -4.73 6.88 0.83
C PHE A 68 -3.36 7.55 0.95
N SER A 69 -3.12 8.17 2.09
CA SER A 69 -1.87 8.89 2.34
C SER A 69 -1.09 8.25 3.46
N LEU A 70 0.22 8.29 3.32
CA LEU A 70 1.14 7.86 4.36
C LEU A 70 2.02 9.04 4.75
N GLY A 71 2.17 9.26 6.06
CA GLY A 71 3.13 10.21 6.56
C GLY A 71 4.48 9.54 6.71
N VAL A 72 5.52 10.12 6.14
CA VAL A 72 6.88 9.58 6.21
C VAL A 72 7.82 10.62 6.80
N ASP A 73 8.80 10.17 7.56
CA ASP A 73 9.76 11.07 8.17
C ASP A 73 11.01 11.29 7.33
N GLU A 74 10.99 10.80 6.09
CA GLU A 74 11.99 11.10 5.08
C GLU A 74 11.35 11.94 3.99
N ASP A 75 12.14 12.47 3.07
CA ASP A 75 11.61 13.26 1.98
C ASP A 75 10.60 12.46 1.15
N PRO A 76 9.33 12.89 1.09
CA PRO A 76 8.31 12.15 0.36
C PRO A 76 8.65 11.86 -1.10
N GLU A 77 9.25 12.81 -1.80
CA GLU A 77 9.60 12.61 -3.20
C GLU A 77 10.70 11.56 -3.35
N ALA A 78 11.67 11.54 -2.44
CA ALA A 78 12.73 10.54 -2.47
C ALA A 78 12.18 9.15 -2.19
N VAL A 79 11.25 9.03 -1.24
CA VAL A 79 10.63 7.74 -0.92
C VAL A 79 9.80 7.25 -2.11
N ALA A 80 9.04 8.14 -2.75
CA ALA A 80 8.25 7.77 -3.92
C ALA A 80 9.14 7.28 -5.06
N LYS A 81 10.31 7.91 -5.26
CA LYS A 81 11.24 7.48 -6.28
C LYS A 81 11.74 6.07 -6.02
N ILE A 82 12.05 5.77 -4.77
CA ILE A 82 12.48 4.42 -4.39
C ILE A 82 11.36 3.41 -4.66
N ALA A 83 10.12 3.76 -4.34
CA ALA A 83 8.98 2.90 -4.60
C ALA A 83 8.84 2.60 -6.10
N ILE A 84 8.98 3.63 -6.94
CA ILE A 84 8.89 3.47 -8.38
C ILE A 84 10.03 2.60 -8.90
N ASP A 85 11.23 2.78 -8.38
CA ASP A 85 12.37 1.95 -8.76
C ASP A 85 12.17 0.48 -8.38
N HIS A 86 11.31 0.20 -7.41
CA HIS A 86 11.01 -1.16 -6.95
C HIS A 86 9.80 -1.79 -7.66
N GLY A 87 9.21 -1.11 -8.63
CA GLY A 87 8.12 -1.69 -9.41
C GLY A 87 6.79 -0.97 -9.32
N CYS A 88 6.70 0.09 -8.53
CA CYS A 88 5.50 0.92 -8.53
C CYS A 88 5.54 1.85 -9.75
N SER A 89 4.43 2.51 -10.02
CA SER A 89 4.31 3.43 -11.15
C SER A 89 4.15 4.85 -10.66
N SER A 90 4.57 5.81 -11.49
CA SER A 90 4.22 7.20 -11.23
C SER A 90 2.72 7.39 -11.51
N VAL A 91 2.14 8.44 -10.94
CA VAL A 91 0.73 8.75 -11.12
C VAL A 91 0.62 9.99 -11.98
N GLU A 92 0.10 9.82 -13.19
CA GLU A 92 -0.03 10.93 -14.13
C GLU A 92 -0.94 12.02 -13.56
N GLY A 93 -0.50 13.26 -13.70
CA GLY A 93 -1.26 14.41 -13.22
C GLY A 93 -1.07 14.71 -11.74
N LYS A 94 -0.25 13.93 -11.04
CA LYS A 94 0.04 14.14 -9.62
C LYS A 94 1.51 14.51 -9.43
N GLY A 95 1.83 15.02 -8.24
CA GLY A 95 3.21 15.40 -7.93
C GLY A 95 4.13 14.20 -7.71
N ALA A 96 5.42 14.49 -7.56
CA ALA A 96 6.45 13.45 -7.45
C ALA A 96 6.40 12.69 -6.12
N HIS A 97 5.52 13.09 -5.21
CA HIS A 97 5.34 12.41 -3.92
C HIS A 97 4.21 11.36 -3.97
N TRP A 98 3.75 11.00 -5.16
CA TRP A 98 2.74 9.98 -5.38
C TRP A 98 3.34 8.77 -6.07
N PHE A 99 2.77 7.60 -5.82
CA PHE A 99 3.06 6.40 -6.61
C PHE A 99 1.84 5.50 -6.61
N ALA A 100 1.79 4.57 -7.56
CA ALA A 100 0.74 3.57 -7.63
C ALA A 100 1.34 2.19 -7.46
N LEU A 101 0.68 1.37 -6.63
CA LEU A 101 1.05 -0.03 -6.46
C LEU A 101 0.71 -0.81 -7.74
N PRO A 102 1.30 -1.98 -7.96
CA PRO A 102 1.03 -2.75 -9.18
C PRO A 102 -0.45 -3.04 -9.42
N ASN A 103 -1.26 -3.13 -8.36
CA ASN A 103 -2.70 -3.36 -8.49
C ASN A 103 -3.48 -2.08 -8.80
N GLY A 104 -2.80 -0.93 -8.92
CA GLY A 104 -3.44 0.33 -9.26
C GLY A 104 -3.81 1.21 -8.08
N VAL A 105 -3.66 0.73 -6.86
CA VAL A 105 -3.95 1.54 -5.68
C VAL A 105 -2.95 2.70 -5.61
N GLN A 106 -3.48 3.93 -5.51
CA GLN A 106 -2.64 5.12 -5.45
C GLN A 106 -2.33 5.49 -4.01
N VAL A 107 -1.09 5.92 -3.80
CA VAL A 107 -0.58 6.31 -2.49
C VAL A 107 0.03 7.69 -2.59
N GLU A 108 -0.40 8.58 -1.71
CA GLU A 108 0.19 9.90 -1.58
C GLU A 108 1.11 9.89 -0.36
N LEU A 109 2.34 10.38 -0.53
CA LEU A 109 3.27 10.51 0.60
C LEU A 109 3.28 11.96 1.08
N LYS A 110 3.26 12.11 2.39
CA LYS A 110 3.29 13.42 3.02
C LYS A 110 4.33 13.42 4.14
N PRO A 111 4.78 14.60 4.58
CA PRO A 111 5.61 14.66 5.78
C PRO A 111 4.89 13.98 6.93
N TYR A 112 5.66 13.33 7.79
CA TYR A 112 5.11 12.55 8.90
C TYR A 112 4.14 13.38 9.76
N ARG A 113 4.37 14.65 9.84
CA ARG A 113 3.53 15.54 10.65
C ARG A 113 2.86 16.56 9.78
#